data_7373b14bce01ad32085158938b264d11
#
_entry.id   7373b14bce01ad32085158938b264d11
#
_cell.length_a   1.000
_cell.length_b   1.000
_cell.length_c   1.000
_cell.angle_alpha   90.00
_cell.angle_beta   90.00
_cell.angle_gamma   90.00
#
_symmetry.space_group_name_H-M   'P 1'
#
loop_
_entity.id
_entity.type
_entity.pdbx_description
1 polymer ?
#
loop_
_entity_poly.entity_id
_entity_poly.type
_entity_poly.pdbx_seq_one_letter_code
_entity_poly.pdbx_strand_id
1 'polypeptide(L)'
;LDGLWPGRAVEFDSGSAASNAIELTKRHDRVSLTKQGAETGHLRINLAWRMRTSDIGGNQRESLLRHPFRALKPPEVIGHSQSMVNVDLDLGCLYELTDGSKGVVQPLGGLFGDVNSPPYVKLSGDDRFGSASGETVYVNLDHRDSIKRILVFVYIYDQTPAFDRTHASVTLYPSNGPRIEIGLDERHPQARSCAVVMIENVKGEIIVRREVKFVYGFQAELDRLYGWGLQWGRGYKTKAER
;
A
#
# COMPACT_ATOMS: atom_id res chain seq x y z
N LEU A 1 -9.62 49.25 42.70
CA LEU A 1 -10.50 49.65 41.59
C LEU A 1 -10.30 48.63 40.48
N ASP A 2 -11.33 47.84 40.31
CA ASP A 2 -11.47 46.66 39.52
C ASP A 2 -11.46 46.95 38.02
N GLY A 3 -10.78 46.11 37.27
CA GLY A 3 -10.83 46.07 35.83
C GLY A 3 -10.83 44.64 35.31
N LEU A 4 -11.98 43.97 35.37
CA LEU A 4 -12.23 42.66 34.78
C LEU A 4 -12.13 42.75 33.25
N TRP A 5 -11.27 41.93 32.68
CA TRP A 5 -11.28 41.63 31.25
C TRP A 5 -12.16 40.41 30.99
N PRO A 6 -13.19 40.50 30.13
CA PRO A 6 -13.95 39.34 29.73
C PRO A 6 -13.12 38.55 28.68
N GLY A 7 -12.68 37.36 29.07
CA GLY A 7 -12.10 36.40 28.17
C GLY A 7 -13.12 36.01 27.07
N ARG A 8 -12.81 36.37 25.83
CA ARG A 8 -13.47 35.77 24.67
C ARG A 8 -12.96 34.33 24.54
N ALA A 9 -13.83 33.39 24.81
CA ALA A 9 -13.65 32.01 24.37
C ALA A 9 -13.55 32.02 22.84
N VAL A 10 -12.38 31.63 22.33
CA VAL A 10 -12.24 31.30 20.91
C VAL A 10 -12.89 29.94 20.77
N GLU A 11 -14.11 29.91 20.28
CA GLU A 11 -14.73 28.70 19.74
C GLU A 11 -13.86 28.22 18.58
N PHE A 12 -13.14 27.15 18.81
CA PHE A 12 -12.59 26.37 17.70
C PHE A 12 -13.78 25.71 17.02
N ASP A 13 -14.21 26.31 15.93
CA ASP A 13 -15.12 25.70 14.97
C ASP A 13 -14.43 24.40 14.47
N SER A 14 -14.79 23.29 15.07
CA SER A 14 -14.48 21.96 14.56
C SER A 14 -15.40 21.69 13.36
N GLY A 15 -15.28 22.52 12.34
CA GLY A 15 -15.80 22.25 11.02
C GLY A 15 -15.19 20.94 10.55
N SER A 16 -15.91 19.85 10.74
CA SER A 16 -15.69 18.58 10.10
C SER A 16 -15.64 18.83 8.60
N ALA A 17 -14.45 19.09 8.08
CA ALA A 17 -14.17 18.95 6.67
C ALA A 17 -14.44 17.48 6.36
N ALA A 18 -15.61 17.18 5.82
CA ALA A 18 -15.95 15.88 5.28
C ALA A 18 -14.81 15.53 4.33
N SER A 19 -14.00 14.53 4.72
CA SER A 19 -12.82 14.15 3.95
C SER A 19 -13.32 13.69 2.59
N ASN A 20 -13.03 14.48 1.57
CA ASN A 20 -13.44 14.22 0.20
C ASN A 20 -12.61 13.01 -0.29
N ALA A 21 -13.08 11.81 0.04
CA ALA A 21 -12.42 10.54 -0.27
C ALA A 21 -13.31 9.74 -1.21
N ILE A 22 -12.69 9.13 -2.21
CA ILE A 22 -13.32 8.16 -3.11
C ILE A 22 -12.84 6.77 -2.69
N GLU A 23 -13.73 5.91 -2.26
CA GLU A 23 -13.42 4.51 -2.03
C GLU A 23 -13.62 3.70 -3.32
N LEU A 24 -12.55 3.06 -3.82
CA LEU A 24 -12.68 2.12 -4.93
C LEU A 24 -13.07 0.74 -4.40
N THR A 25 -14.22 0.28 -4.86
CA THR A 25 -14.81 -1.01 -4.50
C THR A 25 -14.98 -1.90 -5.73
N LYS A 26 -15.43 -3.13 -5.55
CA LYS A 26 -15.77 -4.03 -6.68
C LYS A 26 -16.90 -3.48 -7.57
N ARG A 27 -17.76 -2.60 -7.04
CA ARG A 27 -18.88 -1.98 -7.80
C ARG A 27 -18.49 -0.67 -8.46
N HIS A 28 -17.58 0.08 -7.83
CA HIS A 28 -17.03 1.33 -8.33
C HIS A 28 -15.52 1.16 -8.45
N ASP A 29 -15.11 0.48 -9.51
CA ASP A 29 -13.75 -0.02 -9.67
C ASP A 29 -12.78 0.97 -10.34
N ARG A 30 -13.27 2.13 -10.79
CA ARG A 30 -12.45 3.10 -11.51
C ARG A 30 -12.82 4.54 -11.24
N VAL A 31 -11.84 5.42 -11.38
CA VAL A 31 -12.00 6.87 -11.32
C VAL A 31 -11.05 7.52 -12.32
N SER A 32 -11.52 8.61 -12.95
CA SER A 32 -10.67 9.45 -13.80
C SER A 32 -10.06 10.56 -12.96
N LEU A 33 -8.74 10.59 -12.83
CA LEU A 33 -8.05 11.70 -12.17
C LEU A 33 -8.23 12.98 -12.96
N THR A 34 -8.18 12.92 -14.29
CA THR A 34 -8.39 14.07 -15.19
C THR A 34 -9.74 14.74 -14.93
N LYS A 35 -10.83 13.95 -14.84
CA LYS A 35 -12.16 14.49 -14.54
C LYS A 35 -12.30 15.06 -13.11
N GLN A 36 -11.41 14.65 -12.21
CA GLN A 36 -11.32 15.20 -10.84
C GLN A 36 -10.41 16.44 -10.78
N GLY A 37 -9.84 16.91 -11.90
CA GLY A 37 -8.88 18.00 -11.93
C GLY A 37 -7.49 17.66 -11.37
N ALA A 38 -7.17 16.38 -11.28
CA ALA A 38 -5.97 15.83 -10.66
C ALA A 38 -4.98 15.29 -11.72
N GLU A 39 -4.68 16.10 -12.74
CA GLU A 39 -3.89 15.68 -13.89
C GLU A 39 -2.47 16.22 -13.93
N THR A 40 -2.06 16.99 -12.93
CA THR A 40 -0.74 17.61 -12.82
C THR A 40 -0.14 17.44 -11.43
N GLY A 41 1.17 17.70 -11.31
CA GLY A 41 1.92 17.54 -10.07
C GLY A 41 2.16 16.07 -9.73
N HIS A 42 2.34 15.76 -8.46
CA HIS A 42 2.66 14.41 -8.02
C HIS A 42 1.42 13.66 -7.52
N LEU A 43 1.23 12.45 -8.01
CA LEU A 43 0.35 11.46 -7.40
C LEU A 43 1.18 10.67 -6.38
N ARG A 44 0.86 10.80 -5.10
CA ARG A 44 1.48 10.04 -4.02
C ARG A 44 0.62 8.81 -3.71
N ILE A 45 1.22 7.64 -3.75
CA ILE A 45 0.57 6.34 -3.49
C ILE A 45 1.20 5.76 -2.24
N ASN A 46 0.43 5.70 -1.16
CA ASN A 46 0.93 5.30 0.15
C ASN A 46 0.33 3.97 0.58
N LEU A 47 1.18 3.06 1.03
CA LEU A 47 0.81 1.80 1.67
C LEU A 47 0.89 1.99 3.18
N ALA A 48 -0.22 1.74 3.87
CA ALA A 48 -0.27 1.67 5.33
C ALA A 48 -0.77 0.30 5.77
N TRP A 49 -0.19 -0.23 6.85
CA TRP A 49 -0.63 -1.51 7.43
C TRP A 49 -0.52 -1.49 8.95
N ARG A 50 -1.28 -2.38 9.61
CA ARG A 50 -1.26 -2.56 11.06
C ARG A 50 -1.49 -4.02 11.39
N MET A 51 -0.72 -4.57 12.33
CA MET A 51 -1.06 -5.84 12.97
C MET A 51 -1.62 -5.60 14.35
N ARG A 52 -2.73 -6.28 14.68
CA ARG A 52 -3.24 -6.32 16.05
C ARG A 52 -2.66 -7.55 16.76
N THR A 53 -2.30 -7.40 18.03
CA THR A 53 -1.85 -8.52 18.87
C THR A 53 -2.89 -9.64 18.97
N SER A 54 -4.18 -9.35 18.81
CA SER A 54 -5.26 -10.34 18.74
C SER A 54 -5.19 -11.24 17.50
N ASP A 55 -4.58 -10.77 16.41
CA ASP A 55 -4.51 -11.49 15.15
C ASP A 55 -3.40 -12.55 15.16
N ILE A 56 -2.45 -12.45 16.11
CA ILE A 56 -1.37 -13.42 16.33
C ILE A 56 -1.89 -14.69 17.04
N GLY A 57 -3.00 -14.60 17.77
CA GLY A 57 -3.54 -15.66 18.62
C GLY A 57 -4.50 -16.64 17.93
N GLY A 58 -4.78 -16.51 16.63
CA GLY A 58 -5.81 -17.29 15.92
C GLY A 58 -5.64 -18.82 15.95
N ASN A 59 -4.44 -19.33 16.20
CA ASN A 59 -4.18 -20.79 16.24
C ASN A 59 -4.34 -21.43 17.63
N GLN A 60 -4.48 -20.65 18.71
CA GLN A 60 -4.60 -21.23 20.05
C GLN A 60 -6.00 -21.83 20.31
N ARG A 61 -7.07 -21.26 19.73
CA ARG A 61 -8.43 -21.82 19.93
C ARG A 61 -8.65 -23.13 19.19
N GLU A 62 -8.09 -23.29 18.00
CA GLU A 62 -8.18 -24.59 17.29
C GLU A 62 -7.33 -25.68 17.96
N SER A 63 -6.21 -25.32 18.57
CA SER A 63 -5.36 -26.26 19.31
C SER A 63 -6.03 -26.76 20.59
N LEU A 64 -6.83 -25.94 21.28
CA LEU A 64 -7.55 -26.34 22.50
C LEU A 64 -8.69 -27.32 22.20
N LEU A 65 -9.35 -27.19 21.06
CA LEU A 65 -10.41 -28.12 20.63
C LEU A 65 -9.86 -29.48 20.22
N ARG A 66 -8.60 -29.55 19.75
CA ARG A 66 -7.96 -30.84 19.37
C ARG A 66 -7.28 -31.57 20.52
N HIS A 67 -6.98 -30.89 21.65
CA HIS A 67 -6.28 -31.46 22.79
C HIS A 67 -6.87 -30.98 24.12
N PRO A 68 -8.05 -31.52 24.53
CA PRO A 68 -8.77 -31.07 25.72
C PRO A 68 -7.99 -31.25 27.05
N PHE A 69 -7.02 -32.17 27.10
CA PHE A 69 -6.21 -32.43 28.30
C PHE A 69 -5.09 -31.41 28.52
N ARG A 70 -4.83 -30.52 27.58
CA ARG A 70 -3.83 -29.42 27.74
C ARG A 70 -4.33 -28.32 28.65
N ALA A 71 -5.64 -28.25 28.89
CA ALA A 71 -6.26 -27.24 29.78
C ALA A 71 -5.98 -27.53 31.30
N LEU A 72 -5.43 -28.69 31.66
CA LEU A 72 -5.12 -29.07 33.03
C LEU A 72 -3.70 -28.70 33.49
N LYS A 73 -2.86 -28.13 32.60
CA LYS A 73 -1.58 -27.54 33.03
C LYS A 73 -1.82 -26.09 33.45
N PRO A 74 -1.27 -25.67 34.65
CA PRO A 74 -1.30 -24.25 34.99
C PRO A 74 -0.69 -23.45 33.85
N PRO A 75 -1.21 -22.24 33.56
CA PRO A 75 -0.65 -21.42 32.52
C PRO A 75 0.81 -21.14 32.89
N GLU A 76 1.73 -21.69 32.12
CA GLU A 76 3.10 -21.21 32.11
C GLU A 76 3.01 -19.73 31.75
N VAL A 77 3.34 -18.86 32.70
CA VAL A 77 3.57 -17.45 32.45
C VAL A 77 4.84 -17.39 31.62
N ILE A 78 4.71 -17.61 30.33
CA ILE A 78 5.76 -17.31 29.36
C ILE A 78 5.92 -15.80 29.45
N GLY A 79 7.06 -15.38 30.00
CA GLY A 79 7.41 -13.99 30.13
C GLY A 79 7.11 -13.30 28.80
N HIS A 80 6.39 -12.19 28.86
CA HIS A 80 5.98 -11.41 27.70
C HIS A 80 7.20 -10.80 26.99
N SER A 81 7.87 -11.60 26.20
CA SER A 81 8.46 -11.10 24.99
C SER A 81 7.30 -11.04 23.99
N GLN A 82 6.57 -9.95 23.99
CA GLN A 82 5.78 -9.54 22.85
C GLN A 82 6.79 -9.24 21.74
N SER A 83 7.28 -10.27 21.06
CA SER A 83 7.89 -10.10 19.77
C SER A 83 6.75 -9.62 18.89
N MET A 84 6.70 -8.31 18.66
CA MET A 84 5.90 -7.76 17.56
C MET A 84 6.36 -8.51 16.33
N VAL A 85 5.47 -9.30 15.74
CA VAL A 85 5.76 -9.96 14.48
C VAL A 85 5.95 -8.82 13.49
N ASN A 86 7.18 -8.64 13.03
CA ASN A 86 7.48 -7.62 12.04
C ASN A 86 6.74 -8.00 10.75
N VAL A 87 5.73 -7.22 10.42
CA VAL A 87 5.04 -7.31 9.14
C VAL A 87 5.87 -6.52 8.16
N ASP A 88 6.44 -7.19 7.18
CA ASP A 88 7.22 -6.57 6.12
C ASP A 88 6.42 -6.66 4.80
N LEU A 89 5.68 -5.59 4.52
CA LEU A 89 4.97 -5.40 3.26
C LEU A 89 5.73 -4.37 2.44
N ASP A 90 6.10 -4.75 1.24
CA ASP A 90 6.76 -3.86 0.29
C ASP A 90 5.78 -3.35 -0.78
N LEU A 91 5.87 -2.07 -1.07
CA LEU A 91 5.18 -1.42 -2.16
C LEU A 91 6.09 -1.35 -3.40
N GLY A 92 5.52 -1.54 -4.57
CA GLY A 92 6.22 -1.37 -5.83
C GLY A 92 5.27 -1.13 -6.99
N CYS A 93 5.84 -0.93 -8.16
CA CYS A 93 5.04 -0.86 -9.38
C CYS A 93 5.81 -1.36 -10.60
N LEU A 94 5.07 -1.93 -11.54
CA LEU A 94 5.51 -2.12 -12.92
C LEU A 94 5.12 -0.87 -13.72
N TYR A 95 5.99 -0.38 -14.57
CA TYR A 95 5.72 0.75 -15.45
C TYR A 95 5.93 0.39 -16.92
N GLU A 96 5.16 1.01 -17.78
CA GLU A 96 5.34 1.03 -19.23
C GLU A 96 5.17 2.47 -19.72
N LEU A 97 6.18 2.98 -20.40
CA LEU A 97 6.16 4.31 -21.01
C LEU A 97 5.64 4.26 -22.46
N THR A 98 5.30 5.40 -23.00
CA THR A 98 4.77 5.53 -24.37
C THR A 98 5.79 5.21 -25.45
N ASP A 99 7.09 5.33 -25.14
CA ASP A 99 8.20 4.91 -26.02
C ASP A 99 8.43 3.39 -26.02
N GLY A 100 7.64 2.63 -25.24
CA GLY A 100 7.74 1.17 -25.11
C GLY A 100 8.71 0.70 -24.05
N SER A 101 9.43 1.59 -23.37
CA SER A 101 10.29 1.21 -22.24
C SER A 101 9.45 0.70 -21.06
N LYS A 102 9.95 -0.34 -20.39
CA LYS A 102 9.27 -1.04 -19.32
C LYS A 102 10.23 -1.37 -18.20
N GLY A 103 9.73 -1.45 -16.99
CA GLY A 103 10.53 -1.85 -15.84
C GLY A 103 9.72 -1.97 -14.57
N VAL A 104 10.45 -2.07 -13.46
CA VAL A 104 9.91 -2.18 -12.12
C VAL A 104 10.55 -1.12 -11.22
N VAL A 105 9.75 -0.54 -10.33
CA VAL A 105 10.20 0.29 -9.20
C VAL A 105 9.83 -0.48 -7.94
N GLN A 106 10.84 -0.85 -7.13
CA GLN A 106 10.67 -1.65 -5.93
C GLN A 106 11.93 -1.60 -5.06
N PRO A 107 11.88 -1.98 -3.76
CA PRO A 107 13.07 -2.04 -2.91
C PRO A 107 14.07 -3.11 -3.37
N LEU A 108 13.58 -4.26 -3.84
CA LEU A 108 14.45 -5.35 -4.27
C LEU A 108 15.34 -4.93 -5.44
N GLY A 109 16.66 -5.10 -5.26
CA GLY A 109 17.65 -4.70 -6.24
C GLY A 109 17.94 -3.20 -6.27
N GLY A 110 17.42 -2.43 -5.33
CA GLY A 110 17.65 -0.98 -5.26
C GLY A 110 17.03 -0.21 -6.43
N LEU A 111 15.90 -0.68 -6.96
CA LEU A 111 15.24 -0.11 -8.13
C LEU A 111 14.24 0.98 -7.74
N PHE A 112 14.73 2.06 -7.14
CA PHE A 112 13.87 3.10 -6.55
C PHE A 112 13.25 4.07 -7.58
N GLY A 113 13.73 4.08 -8.83
CA GLY A 113 13.24 4.98 -9.87
C GLY A 113 13.62 6.44 -9.67
N ASP A 114 13.00 7.33 -10.46
CA ASP A 114 13.20 8.78 -10.42
C ASP A 114 11.91 9.50 -10.85
N VAL A 115 11.57 10.63 -10.22
CA VAL A 115 10.39 11.44 -10.57
C VAL A 115 10.69 12.54 -11.61
N ASN A 116 11.95 12.92 -11.78
CA ASN A 116 12.37 14.01 -12.67
C ASN A 116 12.89 13.51 -14.02
N SER A 117 13.20 12.22 -14.10
CA SER A 117 13.61 11.53 -15.32
C SER A 117 12.85 10.20 -15.47
N PRO A 118 12.88 9.55 -16.65
CA PRO A 118 12.25 8.25 -16.80
C PRO A 118 12.67 7.27 -15.70
N PRO A 119 11.74 6.56 -15.07
CA PRO A 119 10.36 6.32 -15.46
C PRO A 119 9.33 7.35 -14.96
N TYR A 120 9.73 8.49 -14.36
CA TYR A 120 8.86 9.49 -13.74
C TYR A 120 8.07 8.93 -12.55
N VAL A 121 8.59 7.86 -11.97
CA VAL A 121 8.05 7.13 -10.82
C VAL A 121 9.17 6.84 -9.85
N LYS A 122 8.96 7.12 -8.55
CA LYS A 122 9.96 6.91 -7.50
C LYS A 122 9.36 6.30 -6.25
N LEU A 123 10.02 5.31 -5.68
CA LEU A 123 9.74 4.78 -4.36
C LEU A 123 10.51 5.56 -3.29
N SER A 124 9.89 5.91 -2.15
CA SER A 124 10.46 6.73 -1.07
C SER A 124 11.43 5.96 -0.19
N GLY A 125 11.78 4.82 -0.35
CA GLY A 125 12.59 3.99 0.54
C GLY A 125 11.75 3.00 1.36
N ASP A 126 12.47 2.07 1.98
CA ASP A 126 11.91 0.92 2.67
C ASP A 126 11.53 1.29 4.12
N ASP A 127 10.27 1.14 4.50
CA ASP A 127 9.79 1.29 5.88
C ASP A 127 9.37 -0.06 6.47
N ARG A 128 10.30 -0.70 7.20
CA ARG A 128 10.10 -2.03 7.78
C ARG A 128 9.25 -2.06 9.05
N PHE A 129 8.97 -0.92 9.62
CA PHE A 129 8.31 -0.83 10.92
C PHE A 129 6.87 -0.31 10.83
N GLY A 130 6.33 -0.13 9.63
CA GLY A 130 4.98 0.39 9.44
C GLY A 130 4.80 1.73 10.13
N SER A 131 5.77 2.64 9.96
CA SER A 131 5.67 3.97 10.53
C SER A 131 4.36 4.63 10.10
N ALA A 132 3.95 5.67 10.79
CA ALA A 132 2.73 6.41 10.44
C ALA A 132 2.75 6.95 8.99
N SER A 133 3.93 7.03 8.36
CA SER A 133 4.11 7.43 6.97
C SER A 133 4.01 6.26 5.98
N GLY A 134 4.29 5.00 6.38
CA GLY A 134 4.29 3.83 5.49
C GLY A 134 5.24 3.97 4.29
N GLU A 135 5.14 3.02 3.35
CA GLU A 135 5.87 3.12 2.07
C GLU A 135 5.11 3.94 1.04
N THR A 136 5.83 4.71 0.24
CA THR A 136 5.22 5.64 -0.70
C THR A 136 5.87 5.60 -2.08
N VAL A 137 5.04 5.40 -3.10
CA VAL A 137 5.41 5.61 -4.52
C VAL A 137 4.89 6.97 -4.97
N TYR A 138 5.75 7.73 -5.64
CA TYR A 138 5.43 9.00 -6.28
C TYR A 138 5.40 8.82 -7.79
N VAL A 139 4.36 9.34 -8.44
CA VAL A 139 4.22 9.40 -9.90
C VAL A 139 4.15 10.87 -10.32
N ASN A 140 4.99 11.30 -11.23
CA ASN A 140 4.99 12.67 -11.74
C ASN A 140 4.01 12.82 -12.91
N LEU A 141 2.82 13.34 -12.63
CA LEU A 141 1.76 13.53 -13.63
C LEU A 141 2.02 14.67 -14.61
N ASP A 142 3.01 15.55 -14.34
CA ASP A 142 3.43 16.55 -15.32
C ASP A 142 4.06 15.88 -16.57
N HIS A 143 4.52 14.62 -16.41
CA HIS A 143 5.00 13.77 -17.49
C HIS A 143 4.01 12.66 -17.91
N ARG A 144 2.71 12.83 -17.62
CA ARG A 144 1.68 11.82 -17.91
C ARG A 144 1.65 11.36 -19.37
N ASP A 145 2.00 12.24 -20.32
CA ASP A 145 2.03 11.91 -21.74
C ASP A 145 3.13 10.89 -22.10
N SER A 146 4.16 10.79 -21.26
CA SER A 146 5.20 9.77 -21.35
C SER A 146 4.81 8.45 -20.69
N ILE A 147 3.79 8.45 -19.84
CA ILE A 147 3.32 7.27 -19.09
C ILE A 147 2.20 6.60 -19.89
N LYS A 148 2.38 5.32 -20.21
CA LYS A 148 1.33 4.50 -20.82
C LYS A 148 0.49 3.80 -19.76
N ARG A 149 1.12 3.06 -18.83
CA ARG A 149 0.45 2.41 -17.72
C ARG A 149 1.39 2.10 -16.57
N ILE A 150 0.84 2.06 -15.37
CA ILE A 150 1.54 1.68 -14.13
C ILE A 150 0.66 0.69 -13.38
N LEU A 151 1.19 -0.48 -13.02
CA LEU A 151 0.55 -1.44 -12.12
C LEU A 151 1.19 -1.31 -10.75
N VAL A 152 0.46 -0.77 -9.78
CA VAL A 152 0.90 -0.72 -8.39
C VAL A 152 0.61 -2.04 -7.71
N PHE A 153 1.59 -2.59 -7.01
CA PHE A 153 1.46 -3.85 -6.30
C PHE A 153 2.07 -3.78 -4.89
N VAL A 154 1.61 -4.67 -4.04
CA VAL A 154 2.14 -4.92 -2.70
C VAL A 154 2.56 -6.39 -2.63
N TYR A 155 3.69 -6.68 -1.97
CA TYR A 155 4.11 -8.06 -1.73
C TYR A 155 4.61 -8.25 -0.30
N ILE A 156 4.51 -9.50 0.17
CA ILE A 156 4.99 -9.92 1.48
C ILE A 156 6.45 -10.33 1.32
N TYR A 157 7.38 -9.58 1.94
CA TYR A 157 8.80 -9.91 1.86
C TYR A 157 9.19 -11.02 2.83
N ASP A 158 8.86 -10.89 4.11
CA ASP A 158 9.27 -11.86 5.13
C ASP A 158 8.22 -12.00 6.24
N GLN A 159 8.12 -13.21 6.80
CA GLN A 159 7.40 -13.64 8.01
C GLN A 159 5.95 -13.13 8.22
N THR A 160 5.41 -12.34 7.34
CA THR A 160 4.02 -11.89 7.40
C THR A 160 3.09 -13.08 7.11
N PRO A 161 2.16 -13.42 8.01
CA PRO A 161 1.36 -14.63 7.89
C PRO A 161 0.38 -14.60 6.71
N ALA A 162 -0.26 -13.47 6.43
CA ALA A 162 -1.21 -13.28 5.33
C ALA A 162 -1.64 -11.81 5.21
N PHE A 163 -2.12 -11.40 4.05
CA PHE A 163 -2.63 -10.05 3.80
C PHE A 163 -3.83 -9.68 4.69
N ASP A 164 -4.78 -10.59 4.89
CA ASP A 164 -6.01 -10.38 5.67
C ASP A 164 -5.76 -10.08 7.16
N ARG A 165 -4.55 -10.29 7.66
CA ARG A 165 -4.15 -9.98 9.04
C ARG A 165 -3.39 -8.66 9.17
N THR A 166 -3.05 -8.03 8.06
CA THR A 166 -2.24 -6.80 8.05
C THR A 166 -3.07 -5.54 8.12
N HIS A 167 -4.38 -5.63 7.91
CA HIS A 167 -5.26 -4.47 7.74
C HIS A 167 -4.64 -3.43 6.81
N ALA A 168 -4.03 -3.91 5.73
CA ALA A 168 -3.35 -3.07 4.78
C ALA A 168 -4.33 -2.28 3.92
N SER A 169 -3.96 -1.05 3.64
CA SER A 169 -4.68 -0.19 2.71
C SER A 169 -3.70 0.61 1.87
N VAL A 170 -4.09 0.89 0.65
CA VAL A 170 -3.37 1.80 -0.24
C VAL A 170 -4.23 3.02 -0.48
N THR A 171 -3.63 4.19 -0.26
CA THR A 171 -4.29 5.48 -0.49
C THR A 171 -3.52 6.28 -1.53
N LEU A 172 -4.21 6.74 -2.56
CA LEU A 172 -3.68 7.64 -3.56
C LEU A 172 -4.05 9.07 -3.19
N TYR A 173 -3.05 9.94 -3.16
CA TYR A 173 -3.17 11.36 -2.86
C TYR A 173 -2.73 12.16 -4.09
N PRO A 174 -3.65 12.55 -4.98
CA PRO A 174 -3.33 13.50 -6.04
C PRO A 174 -2.95 14.87 -5.44
N SER A 175 -2.16 15.66 -6.15
CA SER A 175 -1.86 17.04 -5.74
C SER A 175 -3.12 17.90 -5.66
N ASN A 176 -4.13 17.58 -6.48
CA ASN A 176 -5.44 18.22 -6.49
C ASN A 176 -6.54 17.17 -6.51
N GLY A 177 -7.71 17.46 -5.98
CA GLY A 177 -8.86 16.57 -5.98
C GLY A 177 -8.91 15.62 -4.77
N PRO A 178 -9.86 14.69 -4.78
CA PRO A 178 -10.10 13.78 -3.67
C PRO A 178 -9.02 12.70 -3.56
N ARG A 179 -8.74 12.25 -2.34
CA ARG A 179 -7.95 11.05 -2.12
C ARG A 179 -8.75 9.81 -2.51
N ILE A 180 -8.06 8.75 -2.92
CA ILE A 180 -8.65 7.49 -3.35
C ILE A 180 -8.16 6.40 -2.42
N GLU A 181 -9.08 5.64 -1.82
CA GLU A 181 -8.79 4.62 -0.82
C GLU A 181 -9.12 3.21 -1.33
N ILE A 182 -8.22 2.25 -1.09
CA ILE A 182 -8.35 0.85 -1.48
C ILE A 182 -7.93 -0.04 -0.31
N GLY A 183 -8.87 -0.83 0.23
CA GLY A 183 -8.58 -1.84 1.25
C GLY A 183 -8.01 -3.13 0.64
N LEU A 184 -7.09 -3.78 1.37
CA LEU A 184 -6.45 -5.06 1.01
C LEU A 184 -6.77 -6.14 2.04
N ASP A 185 -7.98 -6.14 2.59
CA ASP A 185 -8.43 -7.01 3.69
C ASP A 185 -9.13 -8.30 3.22
N GLU A 186 -9.11 -8.60 1.92
CA GLU A 186 -9.69 -9.83 1.38
C GLU A 186 -8.88 -11.06 1.84
N ARG A 187 -9.59 -12.15 2.16
CA ARG A 187 -8.99 -13.37 2.71
C ARG A 187 -8.29 -14.20 1.64
N HIS A 188 -6.97 -14.08 1.57
CA HIS A 188 -6.10 -14.86 0.70
C HIS A 188 -4.87 -15.37 1.46
N PRO A 189 -5.00 -16.43 2.29
CA PRO A 189 -3.98 -16.81 3.28
C PRO A 189 -2.65 -17.28 2.67
N GLN A 190 -2.63 -17.65 1.39
CA GLN A 190 -1.41 -18.10 0.70
C GLN A 190 -0.89 -17.10 -0.32
N ALA A 191 -1.56 -15.98 -0.51
CA ALA A 191 -1.11 -14.97 -1.45
C ALA A 191 0.19 -14.32 -0.97
N ARG A 192 1.10 -14.07 -1.91
CA ARG A 192 2.38 -13.41 -1.67
C ARG A 192 2.46 -12.02 -2.27
N SER A 193 1.62 -11.74 -3.25
CA SER A 193 1.53 -10.41 -3.87
C SER A 193 0.07 -10.07 -4.15
N CYS A 194 -0.19 -8.78 -4.25
CA CYS A 194 -1.48 -8.23 -4.64
C CYS A 194 -1.25 -7.10 -5.66
N ALA A 195 -1.82 -7.23 -6.86
CA ALA A 195 -2.01 -6.08 -7.75
C ALA A 195 -3.09 -5.19 -7.15
N VAL A 196 -2.77 -3.95 -6.86
CA VAL A 196 -3.69 -3.03 -6.14
C VAL A 196 -4.49 -2.19 -7.10
N VAL A 197 -3.80 -1.42 -7.94
CA VAL A 197 -4.43 -0.55 -8.95
C VAL A 197 -3.64 -0.56 -10.25
N MET A 198 -4.35 -0.38 -11.35
CA MET A 198 -3.82 -0.02 -12.65
C MET A 198 -4.05 1.47 -12.87
N ILE A 199 -3.01 2.20 -13.21
CA ILE A 199 -3.07 3.60 -13.66
C ILE A 199 -2.76 3.60 -15.15
N GLU A 200 -3.67 4.11 -15.95
CA GLU A 200 -3.56 4.07 -17.40
C GLU A 200 -3.79 5.46 -18.00
N ASN A 201 -2.97 5.82 -18.99
CA ASN A 201 -3.22 6.97 -19.83
C ASN A 201 -4.01 6.52 -21.05
N VAL A 202 -5.28 6.88 -21.08
CA VAL A 202 -6.19 6.56 -22.19
C VAL A 202 -6.49 7.84 -22.94
N LYS A 203 -5.73 8.10 -24.01
CA LYS A 203 -5.89 9.30 -24.87
C LYS A 203 -5.81 10.61 -24.08
N GLY A 204 -4.86 10.70 -23.14
CA GLY A 204 -4.65 11.87 -22.29
C GLY A 204 -5.47 11.89 -21.00
N GLU A 205 -6.44 10.98 -20.85
CA GLU A 205 -7.20 10.80 -19.62
C GLU A 205 -6.47 9.81 -18.70
N ILE A 206 -6.12 10.23 -17.48
CA ILE A 206 -5.52 9.37 -16.46
C ILE A 206 -6.63 8.66 -15.69
N ILE A 207 -6.70 7.36 -15.85
CA ILE A 207 -7.69 6.49 -15.20
C ILE A 207 -6.99 5.63 -14.16
N VAL A 208 -7.52 5.62 -12.95
CA VAL A 208 -7.15 4.69 -11.88
C VAL A 208 -8.22 3.61 -11.80
N ARG A 209 -7.81 2.35 -11.94
CA ARG A 209 -8.69 1.19 -11.85
C ARG A 209 -8.25 0.27 -10.71
N ARG A 210 -9.20 -0.05 -9.84
CA ARG A 210 -9.00 -1.05 -8.77
C ARG A 210 -8.77 -2.43 -9.38
N GLU A 211 -7.70 -3.09 -8.99
CA GLU A 211 -7.42 -4.49 -9.32
C GLU A 211 -7.74 -5.40 -8.13
N VAL A 212 -7.09 -5.16 -7.01
CA VAL A 212 -7.08 -5.97 -5.79
C VAL A 212 -7.11 -7.46 -6.10
N LYS A 213 -6.11 -7.86 -6.90
CA LYS A 213 -5.94 -9.22 -7.38
C LYS A 213 -4.77 -9.87 -6.67
N PHE A 214 -5.10 -10.77 -5.77
CA PHE A 214 -4.12 -11.54 -5.01
C PHE A 214 -3.57 -12.70 -5.85
N VAL A 215 -2.24 -12.90 -5.76
CA VAL A 215 -1.54 -14.00 -6.43
C VAL A 215 -0.64 -14.75 -5.45
N TYR A 216 -0.45 -16.05 -5.73
CA TYR A 216 0.34 -16.95 -4.87
C TYR A 216 1.85 -16.84 -5.12
N GLY A 217 2.26 -16.12 -6.16
CA GLY A 217 3.65 -15.82 -6.53
C GLY A 217 4.03 -14.38 -6.20
N PHE A 218 5.25 -14.02 -6.58
CA PHE A 218 5.82 -12.69 -6.45
C PHE A 218 5.62 -11.86 -7.73
N GLN A 219 6.43 -10.83 -7.93
CA GLN A 219 6.34 -9.87 -9.01
C GLN A 219 6.34 -10.50 -10.41
N ALA A 220 7.08 -11.58 -10.62
CA ALA A 220 7.11 -12.31 -11.90
C ALA A 220 5.74 -12.90 -12.27
N GLU A 221 4.94 -13.29 -11.28
CA GLU A 221 3.58 -13.79 -11.51
C GLU A 221 2.62 -12.64 -11.89
N LEU A 222 2.78 -11.48 -11.27
CA LEU A 222 2.06 -10.27 -11.66
C LEU A 222 2.41 -9.83 -13.08
N ASP A 223 3.70 -9.84 -13.41
CA ASP A 223 4.19 -9.56 -14.78
C ASP A 223 3.50 -10.47 -15.80
N ARG A 224 3.54 -11.79 -15.55
CA ARG A 224 2.93 -12.78 -16.43
C ARG A 224 1.42 -12.55 -16.58
N LEU A 225 0.73 -12.24 -15.49
CA LEU A 225 -0.71 -12.04 -15.44
C LEU A 225 -1.17 -10.82 -16.26
N TYR A 226 -0.38 -9.73 -16.18
CA TYR A 226 -0.67 -8.46 -16.83
C TYR A 226 0.11 -8.25 -18.14
N GLY A 227 0.88 -9.24 -18.58
CA GLY A 227 1.57 -9.24 -19.87
C GLY A 227 2.63 -8.13 -19.99
N TRP A 228 3.44 -7.93 -18.94
CA TRP A 228 4.52 -6.93 -18.99
C TRP A 228 5.71 -7.42 -19.82
N GLY A 229 6.13 -8.68 -19.60
CA GLY A 229 7.18 -9.33 -20.36
C GLY A 229 8.60 -8.98 -19.92
N LEU A 230 8.79 -8.65 -18.64
CA LEU A 230 10.10 -8.43 -18.05
C LEU A 230 10.83 -9.75 -17.79
N GLN A 231 12.16 -9.70 -17.76
CA GLN A 231 12.98 -10.84 -17.34
C GLN A 231 13.31 -10.72 -15.85
N TRP A 232 12.92 -11.71 -15.08
CA TRP A 232 13.08 -11.73 -13.63
C TRP A 232 14.28 -12.57 -13.21
N GLY A 233 15.15 -11.99 -12.38
CA GLY A 233 16.22 -12.68 -11.66
C GLY A 233 15.91 -12.76 -10.16
N ARG A 234 16.82 -13.34 -9.37
CA ARG A 234 16.75 -13.27 -7.92
C ARG A 234 17.10 -11.86 -7.45
N GLY A 235 16.14 -11.17 -6.85
CA GLY A 235 16.34 -9.88 -6.18
C GLY A 235 16.67 -10.06 -4.69
N TYR A 236 17.56 -9.22 -4.17
CA TYR A 236 17.88 -9.15 -2.75
C TYR A 236 17.81 -7.69 -2.32
N LYS A 237 17.30 -7.41 -1.11
CA LYS A 237 17.43 -6.09 -0.49
C LYS A 237 18.90 -5.81 -0.20
N THR A 238 19.36 -4.59 -0.44
CA THR A 238 20.74 -4.18 -0.15
C THR A 238 20.98 -4.12 1.37
N LYS A 239 22.24 -4.05 1.82
CA LYS A 239 22.56 -3.95 3.26
C LYS A 239 21.97 -2.70 3.95
N ALA A 240 21.75 -1.63 3.20
CA ALA A 240 21.11 -0.40 3.70
C ALA A 240 19.60 -0.56 3.92
N GLU A 241 19.03 -1.62 3.34
CA GLU A 241 17.59 -1.93 3.36
C GLU A 241 17.26 -3.12 4.27
N ARG A 242 18.27 -3.67 5.00
CA ARG A 242 18.10 -4.80 5.93
C ARG A 242 17.91 -4.36 7.37
#